data_7dd957ac817667873f9225da1d4c7355
#
_entry.id   7dd957ac817667873f9225da1d4c7355
#
_cell.length_a   1.000
_cell.length_b   1.000
_cell.length_c   1.000
_cell.angle_alpha   90.00
_cell.angle_beta   90.00
_cell.angle_gamma   90.00
#
_symmetry.space_group_name_H-M   'P 1'
#
loop_
_entity.id
_entity.type
_entity.pdbx_description
1 polymer ?
#
loop_
_entity_poly.entity_id
_entity_poly.type
_entity_poly.pdbx_seq_one_letter_code
_entity_poly.pdbx_strand_id
1 'polypeptide(L)'
;MVEPTVFKIIQDYLATVRQSGLHVSKAILYGSYARGEAHIDSDIDILVIAAEFDKPPERGRVDLLWALRARTDSRIEPLPVGERQWQEDNTSMIIEIARREGQVIPLPVAA
;
A
#
# COMPACT_ATOMS: atom_id res chain seq x y z
N MET A 1 11.07 1.41 -12.76
CA MET A 1 11.82 1.30 -11.50
C MET A 1 11.31 2.33 -10.51
N VAL A 2 11.09 1.93 -9.26
CA VAL A 2 10.64 2.85 -8.22
C VAL A 2 11.81 3.70 -7.75
N GLU A 3 11.56 5.01 -7.59
CA GLU A 3 12.55 5.92 -7.06
C GLU A 3 12.94 5.49 -5.63
N PRO A 4 14.25 5.42 -5.29
CA PRO A 4 14.68 4.87 -4.00
C PRO A 4 14.10 5.54 -2.77
N THR A 5 13.91 6.87 -2.79
CA THR A 5 13.33 7.58 -1.67
C THR A 5 11.87 7.17 -1.44
N VAL A 6 11.11 7.04 -2.51
CA VAL A 6 9.70 6.60 -2.43
C VAL A 6 9.62 5.15 -1.96
N PHE A 7 10.50 4.30 -2.47
CA PHE A 7 10.58 2.90 -2.04
C PHE A 7 10.75 2.82 -0.51
N LYS A 8 11.70 3.58 0.03
CA LYS A 8 11.98 3.59 1.46
C LYS A 8 10.80 4.15 2.26
N ILE A 9 10.17 5.21 1.79
CA ILE A 9 8.99 5.79 2.44
C ILE A 9 7.90 4.74 2.58
N ILE A 10 7.63 3.99 1.51
CA ILE A 10 6.60 2.96 1.55
C ILE A 10 7.01 1.83 2.50
N GLN A 11 8.27 1.42 2.48
CA GLN A 11 8.73 0.38 3.40
C GLN A 11 8.62 0.81 4.87
N ASP A 12 8.97 2.05 5.18
CA ASP A 12 8.82 2.58 6.53
C ASP A 12 7.35 2.60 6.96
N TYR A 13 6.47 2.96 6.04
CA TYR A 13 5.03 2.91 6.30
C TYR A 13 4.55 1.49 6.57
N LEU A 14 4.95 0.52 5.73
CA LEU A 14 4.57 -0.88 5.92
C LEU A 14 5.06 -1.43 7.26
N ALA A 15 6.26 -1.05 7.68
CA ALA A 15 6.79 -1.45 8.98
C ALA A 15 5.91 -0.89 10.11
N THR A 16 5.49 0.36 10.00
CA THR A 16 4.60 0.99 10.97
C THR A 16 3.24 0.29 11.02
N VAL A 17 2.68 -0.06 9.87
CA VAL A 17 1.42 -0.81 9.79
C VAL A 17 1.56 -2.17 10.44
N ARG A 18 2.65 -2.88 10.15
CA ARG A 18 2.91 -4.19 10.76
C ARG A 18 3.04 -4.10 12.28
N GLN A 19 3.71 -3.07 12.78
CA GLN A 19 3.88 -2.86 14.22
C GLN A 19 2.54 -2.59 14.92
N SER A 20 1.55 -2.10 14.19
CA SER A 20 0.21 -1.88 14.76
C SER A 20 -0.59 -3.17 14.93
N GLY A 21 -0.07 -4.30 14.44
CA GLY A 21 -0.71 -5.61 14.60
C GLY A 21 -1.33 -6.18 13.33
N LEU A 22 -1.32 -5.47 12.22
CA LEU A 22 -1.86 -5.98 10.97
C LEU A 22 -0.86 -6.91 10.28
N HIS A 23 -1.36 -8.02 9.74
CA HIS A 23 -0.53 -8.99 9.01
C HIS A 23 -0.38 -8.57 7.56
N VAL A 24 0.32 -7.44 7.36
CA VAL A 24 0.59 -6.92 6.02
C VAL A 24 1.69 -7.75 5.36
N SER A 25 1.52 -8.09 4.09
CA SER A 25 2.50 -8.87 3.34
C SER A 25 3.32 -8.00 2.39
N LYS A 26 2.70 -7.01 1.79
CA LYS A 26 3.37 -6.14 0.81
C LYS A 26 2.47 -4.95 0.49
N ALA A 27 3.02 -4.00 -0.26
CA ALA A 27 2.23 -2.95 -0.90
C ALA A 27 2.40 -3.05 -2.41
N ILE A 28 1.43 -2.52 -3.13
CA ILE A 28 1.53 -2.35 -4.58
C ILE A 28 1.47 -0.86 -4.86
N LEU A 29 2.57 -0.31 -5.37
CA LEU A 29 2.63 1.08 -5.79
C LEU A 29 2.00 1.19 -7.18
N TYR A 30 1.04 2.08 -7.33
CA TYR A 30 0.41 2.35 -8.62
C TYR A 30 0.25 3.85 -8.79
N GLY A 31 -0.36 4.28 -9.89
CA GLY A 31 -0.56 5.70 -10.13
C GLY A 31 0.70 6.38 -10.65
N SER A 32 0.80 7.69 -10.40
CA SER A 32 1.84 8.51 -11.03
C SER A 32 3.27 8.10 -10.70
N TYR A 33 3.53 7.69 -9.46
CA TYR A 33 4.87 7.24 -9.08
C TYR A 33 5.26 5.92 -9.76
N ALA A 34 4.29 5.05 -10.01
CA ALA A 34 4.57 3.79 -10.72
C ALA A 34 4.85 4.03 -12.20
N ARG A 35 4.23 5.06 -12.77
CA ARG A 35 4.38 5.40 -14.20
C ARG A 35 5.56 6.33 -14.49
N GLY A 36 6.27 6.79 -13.46
CA GLY A 36 7.34 7.76 -13.65
C GLY A 36 6.87 9.17 -13.99
N GLU A 37 5.64 9.50 -13.64
CA GLU A 37 5.01 10.79 -13.98
C GLU A 37 4.77 11.68 -12.76
N ALA A 38 5.30 11.28 -11.59
CA ALA A 38 5.03 11.98 -10.35
C ALA A 38 5.76 13.32 -10.26
N HIS A 39 5.10 14.25 -9.58
CA HIS A 39 5.67 15.52 -9.16
C HIS A 39 5.92 15.47 -7.65
N ILE A 40 6.63 16.50 -7.13
CA ILE A 40 6.94 16.57 -5.70
C ILE A 40 5.67 16.54 -4.82
N ASP A 41 4.58 17.06 -5.32
CA ASP A 41 3.31 17.12 -4.60
C ASP A 41 2.36 15.96 -4.93
N SER A 42 2.80 14.99 -5.74
CA SER A 42 1.97 13.86 -6.12
C SER A 42 1.71 12.95 -4.94
N ASP A 43 0.49 12.39 -4.88
CA ASP A 43 0.15 11.38 -3.90
C ASP A 43 0.90 10.09 -4.19
N ILE A 44 1.21 9.36 -3.13
CA ILE A 44 1.82 8.04 -3.23
C ILE A 44 0.71 7.01 -3.09
N ASP A 45 0.20 6.53 -4.22
CA ASP A 45 -0.94 5.60 -4.26
C ASP A 45 -0.47 4.17 -4.05
N ILE A 46 -0.91 3.54 -2.97
CA ILE A 46 -0.55 2.15 -2.68
C ILE A 46 -1.77 1.33 -2.32
N LEU A 47 -1.73 0.05 -2.70
CA LEU A 47 -2.59 -0.96 -2.11
C LEU A 47 -1.81 -1.60 -0.97
N VAL A 48 -2.44 -1.71 0.20
CA VAL A 48 -1.86 -2.39 1.35
C VAL A 48 -2.46 -3.79 1.40
N ILE A 49 -1.66 -4.80 1.15
CA ILE A 49 -2.13 -6.18 1.09
C ILE A 49 -1.97 -6.83 2.46
N ALA A 50 -3.08 -7.21 3.07
CA ALA A 50 -3.09 -7.86 4.38
C ALA A 50 -4.23 -8.86 4.48
N ALA A 51 -3.99 -9.95 5.22
CA ALA A 51 -4.97 -11.02 5.38
C ALA A 51 -6.27 -10.53 6.02
N GLU A 52 -6.17 -9.60 6.95
CA GLU A 52 -7.34 -9.06 7.65
C GLU A 52 -8.35 -8.39 6.72
N PHE A 53 -7.88 -7.88 5.58
CA PHE A 53 -8.75 -7.17 4.64
C PHE A 53 -9.59 -8.10 3.75
N ASP A 54 -9.40 -9.41 3.86
CA ASP A 54 -10.30 -10.40 3.25
C ASP A 54 -11.53 -10.66 4.11
N LYS A 55 -11.51 -10.22 5.37
CA LYS A 55 -12.62 -10.36 6.29
C LYS A 55 -13.59 -9.20 6.15
N PRO A 56 -14.81 -9.30 6.69
CA PRO A 56 -15.73 -8.16 6.68
C PRO A 56 -15.04 -6.90 7.19
N PRO A 57 -15.27 -5.75 6.56
CA PRO A 57 -14.54 -4.54 6.89
C PRO A 57 -14.78 -4.11 8.33
N GLU A 58 -13.69 -3.85 9.04
CA GLU A 58 -13.72 -3.18 10.33
C GLU A 58 -13.26 -1.75 10.11
N ARG A 59 -14.16 -0.80 10.40
CA ARG A 59 -13.88 0.61 10.16
C ARG A 59 -12.57 1.05 10.82
N GLY A 60 -12.30 0.57 12.04
CA GLY A 60 -11.10 0.95 12.76
C GLY A 60 -9.81 0.59 12.05
N ARG A 61 -9.79 -0.50 11.29
CA ARG A 61 -8.59 -0.91 10.55
C ARG A 61 -8.30 0.02 9.38
N VAL A 62 -9.33 0.45 8.66
CA VAL A 62 -9.17 1.39 7.55
C VAL A 62 -8.73 2.75 8.09
N ASP A 63 -9.40 3.23 9.14
CA ASP A 63 -9.04 4.49 9.78
C ASP A 63 -7.59 4.47 10.27
N LEU A 64 -7.15 3.32 10.78
CA LEU A 64 -5.77 3.15 11.26
C LEU A 64 -4.76 3.33 10.13
N LEU A 65 -5.02 2.76 8.95
CA LEU A 65 -4.12 2.95 7.80
C LEU A 65 -3.91 4.43 7.50
N TRP A 66 -4.99 5.21 7.49
CA TRP A 66 -4.92 6.63 7.21
C TRP A 66 -4.26 7.41 8.34
N ALA A 67 -4.50 7.02 9.59
CA ALA A 67 -3.87 7.67 10.74
C ALA A 67 -2.35 7.43 10.76
N LEU A 68 -1.92 6.22 10.42
CA LEU A 68 -0.50 5.85 10.47
C LEU A 68 0.34 6.58 9.43
N ARG A 69 -0.24 7.04 8.33
CA ARG A 69 0.53 7.81 7.34
C ARG A 69 1.11 9.09 7.93
N ALA A 70 0.49 9.64 8.96
CA ALA A 70 0.98 10.85 9.62
C ALA A 70 2.33 10.64 10.32
N ARG A 71 2.69 9.40 10.61
CA ARG A 71 3.98 9.07 11.24
C ARG A 71 5.09 8.86 10.21
N THR A 72 4.75 8.79 8.95
CA THR A 72 5.73 8.54 7.88
C THR A 72 5.69 9.62 6.83
N ASP A 73 4.69 9.60 5.95
CA ASP A 73 4.56 10.58 4.88
C ASP A 73 3.09 10.80 4.56
N SER A 74 2.64 12.05 4.69
CA SER A 74 1.23 12.38 4.49
C SER A 74 0.76 12.27 3.04
N ARG A 75 1.68 12.09 2.08
CA ARG A 75 1.32 11.87 0.67
C ARG A 75 0.80 10.46 0.42
N ILE A 76 1.01 9.54 1.36
CA ILE A 76 0.58 8.15 1.19
C ILE A 76 -0.95 8.07 1.17
N GLU A 77 -1.48 7.43 0.13
CA GLU A 77 -2.90 7.17 -0.05
C GLU A 77 -3.11 5.65 0.01
N PRO A 78 -3.31 5.08 1.21
CA PRO A 78 -3.38 3.64 1.35
C PRO A 78 -4.80 3.12 1.13
N LEU A 79 -4.92 2.08 0.29
CA LEU A 79 -6.18 1.37 0.11
C LEU A 79 -6.02 -0.07 0.62
N PRO A 80 -6.92 -0.54 1.47
CA PRO A 80 -6.85 -1.90 2.00
C PRO A 80 -7.29 -2.91 0.95
N VAL A 81 -6.50 -3.97 0.77
CA VAL A 81 -6.84 -5.07 -0.14
C VAL A 81 -6.46 -6.38 0.55
N GLY A 82 -7.38 -7.36 0.56
CA GLY A 82 -7.11 -8.67 1.11
C GLY A 82 -6.11 -9.46 0.27
N GLU A 83 -5.43 -10.42 0.87
CA GLU A 83 -4.49 -11.27 0.13
C GLU A 83 -5.18 -12.11 -0.94
N ARG A 84 -6.32 -12.70 -0.60
CA ARG A 84 -7.11 -13.45 -1.57
C ARG A 84 -7.72 -12.53 -2.61
N GLN A 85 -8.19 -11.37 -2.17
CA GLN A 85 -8.73 -10.35 -3.07
C GLN A 85 -7.70 -9.94 -4.12
N TRP A 86 -6.46 -9.71 -3.71
CA TRP A 86 -5.39 -9.36 -4.63
C TRP A 86 -5.16 -10.43 -5.70
N GLN A 87 -5.26 -11.71 -5.30
CA GLN A 87 -5.01 -12.83 -6.20
C GLN A 87 -6.20 -13.17 -7.08
N GLU A 88 -7.41 -13.03 -6.58
CA GLU A 88 -8.61 -13.62 -7.21
C GLU A 88 -9.60 -12.59 -7.75
N ASP A 89 -9.59 -11.35 -7.23
CA ASP A 89 -10.58 -10.35 -7.65
C ASP A 89 -10.29 -9.89 -9.08
N ASN A 90 -11.27 -10.06 -9.96
CA ASN A 90 -11.18 -9.62 -11.35
C ASN A 90 -12.27 -8.60 -11.70
N THR A 91 -12.92 -8.01 -10.69
CA THR A 91 -13.99 -7.03 -10.89
C THR A 91 -13.59 -5.61 -10.51
N SER A 92 -12.59 -5.46 -9.64
CA SER A 92 -12.14 -4.14 -9.21
C SER A 92 -11.23 -3.50 -10.25
N MET A 93 -11.61 -2.32 -10.71
CA MET A 93 -10.81 -1.57 -11.67
C MET A 93 -9.46 -1.15 -11.08
N ILE A 94 -9.43 -0.74 -9.81
CA ILE A 94 -8.18 -0.32 -9.17
C ILE A 94 -7.22 -1.48 -9.05
N ILE A 95 -7.70 -2.67 -8.66
CA ILE A 95 -6.86 -3.85 -8.57
C ILE A 95 -6.31 -4.23 -9.95
N GLU A 96 -7.13 -4.14 -10.98
CA GLU A 96 -6.67 -4.42 -12.34
C GLU A 96 -5.56 -3.46 -12.77
N ILE A 97 -5.74 -2.17 -12.52
CA ILE A 97 -4.73 -1.16 -12.84
C ILE A 97 -3.43 -1.45 -12.08
N ALA A 98 -3.54 -1.76 -10.79
CA ALA A 98 -2.38 -2.05 -9.97
C ALA A 98 -1.64 -3.31 -10.42
N ARG A 99 -2.36 -4.33 -10.89
CA ARG A 99 -1.72 -5.54 -11.44
C ARG A 99 -0.97 -5.24 -12.74
N ARG A 100 -1.52 -4.36 -13.56
CA ARG A 100 -0.98 -4.07 -14.88
C ARG A 100 0.22 -3.14 -14.83
N GLU A 101 0.15 -2.07 -14.05
CA GLU A 101 1.19 -1.05 -14.01
C GLU A 101 1.94 -0.95 -12.69
N GLY A 102 1.48 -1.67 -11.66
CA GLY A 102 2.00 -1.52 -10.31
C GLY A 102 3.36 -2.13 -10.11
N GLN A 103 4.00 -1.65 -9.03
CA GLN A 103 5.30 -2.15 -8.57
C GLN A 103 5.12 -2.75 -7.18
N VAL A 104 5.58 -3.98 -7.00
CA VAL A 104 5.50 -4.64 -5.69
C VAL A 104 6.56 -4.05 -4.77
N ILE A 105 6.12 -3.61 -3.60
CA ILE A 105 7.00 -3.13 -2.54
C ILE A 105 6.93 -4.14 -1.39
N PRO A 106 8.01 -4.92 -1.16
CA PRO A 106 8.01 -5.90 -0.08
C PRO A 106 8.16 -5.22 1.28
N LEU A 107 7.86 -5.97 2.33
CA LEU A 107 8.19 -5.52 3.68
C LEU A 107 9.70 -5.30 3.80
N PRO A 108 10.13 -4.35 4.64
CA PRO A 108 11.55 -4.21 4.91
C PRO A 108 12.09 -5.47 5.59
N VAL A 109 13.35 -5.79 5.31
CA VAL A 109 14.02 -6.91 5.98
C VAL A 109 14.13 -6.59 7.46
N ALA A 110 13.72 -7.54 8.31
CA ALA A 110 13.84 -7.38 9.75
C ALA A 110 15.33 -7.30 10.14
N ALA A 111 15.68 -6.28 10.87
CA ALA A 111 17.04 -6.10 11.37
C ALA A 111 17.29 -7.05 12.54
#